data_7954aa865caa60f8e38acd4186a9a0e8
#
_entry.id   7954aa865caa60f8e38acd4186a9a0e8
#
_cell.length_a   1.000
_cell.length_b   1.000
_cell.length_c   1.000
_cell.angle_alpha   90.00
_cell.angle_beta   90.00
_cell.angle_gamma   90.00
#
_symmetry.space_group_name_H-M   'P 1'
#
loop_
_entity.id
_entity.type
_entity.pdbx_description
1 polymer ?
#
loop_
_entity_poly.entity_id
_entity_poly.type
_entity_poly.pdbx_seq_one_letter_code
_entity_poly.pdbx_strand_id
1 'polypeptide(L)'
;MDTLFVINAVFNTGQIVATKGVYDLACQNPDFAQFVQKSLNRHVKGDWGDVDEEDKQTNDQALKQGTRLLSAYNDDCFPKNGIATIWIITEADRSVLLSYSLTNIS
;
A
#
# COMPACT_ATOMS: atom_id res chain seq x y z
N MET A 1 15.22 4.56 15.06
CA MET A 1 13.82 4.43 14.69
C MET A 1 13.47 2.99 14.40
N ASP A 2 12.39 2.57 14.90
CA ASP A 2 12.00 1.18 14.77
C ASP A 2 11.40 0.89 13.42
N THR A 3 11.77 -0.25 12.90
CA THR A 3 11.08 -0.80 11.75
C THR A 3 9.82 -1.47 12.27
N LEU A 4 8.67 -1.06 11.75
CA LEU A 4 7.39 -1.60 12.19
C LEU A 4 7.22 -3.06 11.82
N PHE A 5 7.99 -3.54 10.86
CA PHE A 5 7.85 -4.90 10.37
C PHE A 5 9.17 -5.36 9.79
N VAL A 6 9.38 -6.66 9.89
CA VAL A 6 10.50 -7.33 9.25
C VAL A 6 9.98 -7.99 7.99
N ILE A 7 10.60 -7.70 6.87
CA ILE A 7 10.13 -8.17 5.59
C ILE A 7 11.27 -8.62 4.72
N ASN A 8 11.00 -9.61 3.90
CA ASN A 8 11.87 -10.02 2.83
C ASN A 8 11.52 -9.20 1.61
N ALA A 9 11.98 -7.98 1.59
CA ALA A 9 11.63 -7.04 0.53
C ALA A 9 12.38 -7.39 -0.76
N VAL A 10 11.70 -7.22 -1.90
CA VAL A 10 12.32 -7.39 -3.21
C VAL A 10 12.96 -6.10 -3.69
N PHE A 11 12.80 -5.02 -2.95
CA PHE A 11 13.49 -3.76 -3.19
C PHE A 11 13.60 -3.00 -1.87
N ASN A 12 14.57 -2.11 -1.79
CA ASN A 12 14.73 -1.27 -0.60
C ASN A 12 13.86 -0.03 -0.75
N THR A 13 13.15 0.31 0.31
CA THR A 13 12.38 1.54 0.32
C THR A 13 13.21 2.68 0.87
N GLY A 14 12.94 3.88 0.34
CA GLY A 14 13.42 5.10 0.96
C GLY A 14 12.43 5.57 2.02
N GLN A 15 12.21 6.87 2.09
CA GLN A 15 11.27 7.43 3.06
C GLN A 15 9.86 6.95 2.79
N ILE A 16 9.16 6.55 3.87
CA ILE A 16 7.76 6.13 3.77
C ILE A 16 6.91 7.21 4.42
N VAL A 17 5.96 7.75 3.67
CA VAL A 17 5.05 8.77 4.15
C VAL A 17 3.61 8.32 3.92
N ALA A 18 2.72 8.77 4.79
CA ALA A 18 1.30 8.52 4.65
C ALA A 18 0.58 9.85 4.52
N THR A 19 -0.50 9.87 3.75
CA THR A 19 -1.35 11.05 3.73
C THR A 19 -1.94 11.26 5.13
N LYS A 20 -2.35 12.49 5.40
CA LYS A 20 -2.97 12.82 6.68
C LYS A 20 -4.17 11.91 6.96
N GLY A 21 -4.97 11.61 5.94
CA GLY A 21 -6.12 10.74 6.10
C GLY A 21 -5.75 9.34 6.56
N VAL A 22 -4.73 8.74 5.95
CA VAL A 22 -4.25 7.41 6.37
C VAL A 22 -3.73 7.49 7.81
N TYR A 23 -2.90 8.47 8.09
CA TYR A 23 -2.30 8.61 9.42
C TYR A 23 -3.38 8.77 10.50
N ASP A 24 -4.31 9.69 10.29
CA ASP A 24 -5.34 9.96 11.27
C ASP A 24 -6.23 8.75 11.52
N LEU A 25 -6.64 8.07 10.46
CA LEU A 25 -7.51 6.91 10.59
C LEU A 25 -6.78 5.74 11.26
N ALA A 26 -5.53 5.53 10.93
CA ALA A 26 -4.72 4.48 11.53
C ALA A 26 -4.52 4.73 13.03
N CYS A 27 -4.37 5.99 13.44
CA CYS A 27 -4.24 6.33 14.85
C CYS A 27 -5.52 6.06 15.64
N GLN A 28 -6.67 6.13 14.98
CA GLN A 28 -7.97 5.97 15.63
C GLN A 28 -8.51 4.55 15.54
N ASN A 29 -8.01 3.76 14.61
CA ASN A 29 -8.59 2.45 14.32
C ASN A 29 -7.49 1.40 14.17
N PRO A 30 -7.31 0.53 15.18
CA PRO A 30 -6.26 -0.49 15.14
C PRO A 30 -6.41 -1.47 13.98
N ASP A 31 -7.64 -1.80 13.58
CA ASP A 31 -7.86 -2.72 12.47
C ASP A 31 -7.39 -2.11 11.16
N PHE A 32 -7.66 -0.83 10.97
CA PHE A 32 -7.17 -0.12 9.79
C PHE A 32 -5.64 -0.04 9.79
N ALA A 33 -5.05 0.23 10.95
CA ALA A 33 -3.59 0.28 11.07
C ALA A 33 -2.95 -1.05 10.68
N GLN A 34 -3.54 -2.17 11.10
CA GLN A 34 -3.05 -3.49 10.72
C GLN A 34 -3.20 -3.74 9.22
N PHE A 35 -4.31 -3.30 8.65
CA PHE A 35 -4.53 -3.43 7.22
C PHE A 35 -3.48 -2.65 6.43
N VAL A 36 -3.17 -1.43 6.84
CA VAL A 36 -2.14 -0.61 6.21
C VAL A 36 -0.78 -1.31 6.27
N GLN A 37 -0.42 -1.81 7.45
CA GLN A 37 0.87 -2.48 7.64
C GLN A 37 0.96 -3.75 6.80
N LYS A 38 -0.10 -4.55 6.77
CA LYS A 38 -0.15 -5.76 5.97
C LYS A 38 -0.03 -5.44 4.48
N SER A 39 -0.71 -4.38 4.03
CA SER A 39 -0.66 -3.96 2.64
C SER A 39 0.76 -3.53 2.25
N LEU A 40 1.42 -2.78 3.11
CA LEU A 40 2.80 -2.36 2.84
C LEU A 40 3.74 -3.57 2.77
N ASN A 41 3.56 -4.54 3.66
CA ASN A 41 4.35 -5.77 3.63
C ASN A 41 4.17 -6.52 2.30
N ARG A 42 2.96 -6.57 1.79
CA ARG A 42 2.68 -7.20 0.50
C ARG A 42 3.35 -6.45 -0.64
N HIS A 43 3.25 -5.13 -0.61
CA HIS A 43 3.83 -4.28 -1.65
C HIS A 43 5.34 -4.49 -1.79
N VAL A 44 6.07 -4.48 -0.67
CA VAL A 44 7.53 -4.60 -0.72
C VAL A 44 7.99 -6.00 -1.09
N LYS A 45 7.11 -6.99 -1.04
CA LYS A 45 7.40 -8.35 -1.49
C LYS A 45 7.05 -8.57 -2.95
N GLY A 46 6.53 -7.57 -3.64
CA GLY A 46 6.12 -7.69 -5.02
C GLY A 46 4.73 -8.26 -5.22
N ASP A 47 3.91 -8.24 -4.17
CA ASP A 47 2.49 -8.61 -4.25
C ASP A 47 1.69 -7.34 -4.45
N TRP A 48 1.30 -7.07 -5.68
CA TRP A 48 0.70 -5.79 -6.06
C TRP A 48 -0.78 -5.66 -5.68
N GLY A 49 -1.34 -6.72 -5.09
CA GLY A 49 -2.68 -6.65 -4.53
C GLY A 49 -3.78 -6.78 -5.57
N ASP A 50 -4.73 -5.85 -5.52
CA ASP A 50 -5.97 -5.93 -6.28
C ASP A 50 -5.97 -5.11 -7.57
N VAL A 51 -4.79 -4.70 -8.04
CA VAL A 51 -4.67 -4.08 -9.36
C VAL A 51 -4.89 -5.15 -10.42
N ASP A 52 -5.25 -4.72 -11.63
CA ASP A 52 -5.52 -5.68 -12.70
C ASP A 52 -4.23 -6.34 -13.20
N GLU A 53 -4.39 -7.36 -14.05
CA GLU A 53 -3.25 -8.15 -14.51
C GLU A 53 -2.27 -7.32 -15.33
N GLU A 54 -2.78 -6.39 -16.11
CA GLU A 54 -1.92 -5.49 -16.89
C GLU A 54 -1.06 -4.63 -16.01
N ASP A 55 -1.64 -4.09 -14.93
CA ASP A 55 -0.89 -3.28 -13.98
C ASP A 55 0.13 -4.10 -13.22
N LYS A 56 -0.19 -5.37 -12.91
CA LYS A 56 0.79 -6.26 -12.28
C LYS A 56 2.00 -6.48 -13.17
N GLN A 57 1.79 -6.67 -14.45
CA GLN A 57 2.89 -6.84 -15.40
C GLN A 57 3.70 -5.57 -15.54
N THR A 58 3.04 -4.42 -15.56
CA THR A 58 3.72 -3.13 -15.61
C THR A 58 4.61 -2.96 -14.37
N ASN A 59 4.11 -3.33 -13.20
CA ASN A 59 4.87 -3.26 -11.96
C ASN A 59 6.07 -4.21 -11.98
N ASP A 60 5.90 -5.41 -12.49
CA ASP A 60 7.00 -6.37 -12.58
C ASP A 60 8.13 -5.82 -13.45
N GLN A 61 7.79 -5.18 -14.56
CA GLN A 61 8.80 -4.52 -15.39
C GLN A 61 9.41 -3.32 -14.69
N ALA A 62 8.58 -2.50 -14.04
CA ALA A 62 9.03 -1.32 -13.32
C ALA A 62 10.00 -1.70 -12.20
N LEU A 63 9.76 -2.83 -11.56
CA LEU A 63 10.66 -3.33 -10.53
C LEU A 63 12.06 -3.58 -11.07
N LYS A 64 12.14 -4.19 -12.26
CA LYS A 64 13.41 -4.48 -12.91
C LYS A 64 14.11 -3.21 -13.40
N GLN A 65 13.33 -2.23 -13.85
CA GLN A 65 13.86 -1.00 -14.44
C GLN A 65 14.11 0.10 -13.40
N GLY A 66 13.65 -0.10 -12.16
CA GLY A 66 13.80 0.91 -11.12
C GLY A 66 12.87 2.09 -11.27
N THR A 67 11.71 1.89 -11.89
CA THR A 67 10.73 2.94 -12.10
C THR A 67 9.58 2.84 -11.11
N ARG A 68 8.54 3.63 -11.30
CA ARG A 68 7.44 3.77 -10.35
C ARG A 68 6.59 2.51 -10.23
N LEU A 69 6.22 2.18 -8.99
CA LEU A 69 5.36 1.04 -8.67
C LEU A 69 4.06 1.54 -8.05
N LEU A 70 2.96 0.85 -8.35
CA LEU A 70 1.65 1.20 -7.80
C LEU A 70 0.90 -0.08 -7.41
N SER A 71 0.50 -0.16 -6.15
CA SER A 71 -0.32 -1.27 -5.65
C SER A 71 -1.61 -0.75 -5.06
N ALA A 72 -2.62 -1.61 -5.03
CA ALA A 72 -3.89 -1.33 -4.39
C ALA A 72 -4.35 -2.55 -3.61
N TYR A 73 -4.88 -2.34 -2.41
CA TYR A 73 -5.35 -3.43 -1.54
C TYR A 73 -6.70 -3.06 -0.99
N ASN A 74 -7.68 -3.91 -1.24
CA ASN A 74 -9.06 -3.68 -0.82
C ASN A 74 -9.34 -4.40 0.49
N ASP A 75 -10.08 -3.74 1.37
CA ASP A 75 -10.55 -4.33 2.62
C ASP A 75 -12.05 -4.10 2.71
N ASP A 76 -12.82 -5.16 2.53
CA ASP A 76 -14.28 -5.09 2.58
C ASP A 76 -14.82 -5.24 4.00
N CYS A 77 -13.96 -5.47 4.97
CA CYS A 77 -14.35 -5.56 6.36
C CYS A 77 -14.37 -4.20 7.04
N PHE A 78 -13.81 -3.20 6.40
CA PHE A 78 -13.74 -1.84 6.91
C PHE A 78 -13.69 -0.85 5.74
N PRO A 79 -14.50 0.19 5.73
CA PRO A 79 -15.51 0.51 6.72
C PRO A 79 -16.74 -0.38 6.58
N LYS A 80 -17.63 -0.30 7.55
CA LYS A 80 -18.77 -1.18 7.67
C LYS A 80 -19.66 -1.20 6.42
N ASN A 81 -19.82 -0.08 5.76
CA ASN A 81 -20.71 0.06 4.59
C ASN A 81 -19.96 0.46 3.34
N GLY A 82 -18.74 -0.01 3.19
CA GLY A 82 -17.96 0.36 2.02
C GLY A 82 -16.72 -0.49 1.89
N ILE A 83 -15.91 -0.13 0.93
CA ILE A 83 -14.63 -0.78 0.68
C ILE A 83 -13.54 0.25 0.86
N ALA A 84 -12.62 -0.02 1.76
CA ALA A 84 -11.41 0.79 1.91
C ALA A 84 -10.36 0.25 0.97
N THR A 85 -9.75 1.11 0.18
CA THR A 85 -8.64 0.73 -0.68
C THR A 85 -7.42 1.50 -0.26
N ILE A 86 -6.35 0.79 0.05
CA ILE A 86 -5.04 1.40 0.29
C ILE A 86 -4.28 1.41 -1.03
N TRP A 87 -3.79 2.58 -1.38
CA TRP A 87 -2.95 2.79 -2.55
C TRP A 87 -1.53 3.00 -2.08
N ILE A 88 -0.60 2.23 -2.61
CA ILE A 88 0.81 2.37 -2.25
C ILE A 88 1.59 2.67 -3.52
N ILE A 89 2.23 3.82 -3.52
CA ILE A 89 3.00 4.30 -4.66
C ILE A 89 4.45 4.37 -4.24
N THR A 90 5.32 3.72 -5.01
CA THR A 90 6.78 3.84 -4.84
C THR A 90 7.33 4.56 -6.04
N GLU A 91 7.97 5.70 -5.81
CA GLU A 91 8.57 6.48 -6.88
C GLU A 91 9.91 5.90 -7.30
N ALA A 92 10.48 6.43 -8.37
CA ALA A 92 11.75 5.94 -8.88
C ALA A 92 12.89 6.10 -7.86
N ASP A 93 12.82 7.09 -6.98
CA ASP A 93 13.80 7.28 -5.90
C ASP A 93 13.52 6.36 -4.71
N ARG A 94 12.50 5.51 -4.82
CA ARG A 94 12.08 4.55 -3.80
C ARG A 94 11.41 5.16 -2.58
N SER A 95 11.06 6.43 -2.61
CA SER A 95 10.15 6.98 -1.61
C SER A 95 8.76 6.37 -1.80
N VAL A 96 8.05 6.17 -0.69
CA VAL A 96 6.78 5.46 -0.69
C VAL A 96 5.71 6.36 -0.12
N LEU A 97 4.58 6.43 -0.80
CA LEU A 97 3.41 7.18 -0.35
C LEU A 97 2.23 6.23 -0.13
N LEU A 98 1.64 6.32 1.05
CA LEU A 98 0.43 5.57 1.40
C LEU A 98 -0.76 6.52 1.35
N SER A 99 -1.79 6.15 0.61
CA SER A 99 -3.05 6.89 0.59
C SER A 99 -4.20 5.91 0.62
N TYR A 100 -5.42 6.40 0.83
CA TYR A 100 -6.58 5.52 0.79
C TYR A 100 -7.78 6.22 0.19
N SER A 101 -8.71 5.42 -0.28
CA SER A 101 -10.01 5.88 -0.72
C SER A 101 -11.08 4.97 -0.16
N LEU A 102 -12.29 5.51 -0.02
CA LEU A 102 -13.46 4.76 0.41
C LEU A 102 -14.45 4.73 -0.73
N THR A 103 -14.93 3.53 -1.05
CA THR A 103 -16.00 3.36 -2.01
C THR A 103 -17.22 2.87 -1.24
N ASN A 104 -18.26 3.69 -1.21
CA ASN A 104 -19.49 3.32 -0.53
C ASN A 104 -20.28 2.33 -1.38
N ILE A 105 -20.78 1.31 -0.71
CA ILE A 105 -21.68 0.35 -1.32
C ILE A 105 -23.10 0.81 -0.99
N SER A 106 -23.83 1.19 -1.98
CA SER A 106 -25.22 1.63 -1.77
C SER A 106 -26.21 0.53 -2.10
#